data_d58e07bdfbb67b9d7faf6f0d092f143b
#
_entry.id   d58e07bdfbb67b9d7faf6f0d092f143b
#
_cell.length_a   1.000
_cell.length_b   1.000
_cell.length_c   1.000
_cell.angle_alpha   90.00
_cell.angle_beta   90.00
_cell.angle_gamma   90.00
#
_symmetry.space_group_name_H-M   'P 1'
#
loop_
_entity.id
_entity.type
_entity.pdbx_description
1 polymer ?
#
loop_
_entity_poly.entity_id
_entity_poly.type
_entity_poly.pdbx_seq_one_letter_code
_entity_poly.pdbx_strand_id
1 'polypeptide(L)'
;VLVHLQHLGSWAKAEVVAKAGVPAIVFAPVGTAFTRQVNLFSRKPGVHVISSLETKAVEQALRMVRAKKQFAETRLLVVQGDKREETVMEHLGTKVRRIPRDTYHELFQKMPETEEAHEIAKSMRKGAKDIIEPSKQDTINAARSFVTAKHLLKMEESNAITTDCLGMVTTQVVPTPPCMAATLFQDGGVTYGCEADVFGAMSLMLTSYLL
;
A
#
# COMPACT_ATOMS: atom_id res chain seq x y z
N VAL A 1 0.65 15.28 15.71
CA VAL A 1 0.23 16.62 16.13
C VAL A 1 0.93 17.68 15.30
N LEU A 2 0.21 18.73 14.87
CA LEU A 2 0.79 19.90 14.20
C LEU A 2 0.80 21.08 15.21
N VAL A 3 1.97 21.67 15.39
CA VAL A 3 2.16 22.87 16.21
C VAL A 3 2.58 24.02 15.28
N HIS A 4 1.73 25.02 15.11
CA HIS A 4 2.05 26.25 14.40
C HIS A 4 2.54 27.30 15.40
N LEU A 5 3.79 27.74 15.25
CA LEU A 5 4.37 28.75 16.11
C LEU A 5 4.02 30.16 15.60
N GLN A 6 3.35 30.93 16.45
CA GLN A 6 2.96 32.31 16.10
C GLN A 6 4.01 33.35 16.55
N HIS A 7 4.77 33.02 17.57
CA HIS A 7 5.84 33.87 18.11
C HIS A 7 6.85 33.04 18.93
N LEU A 8 7.97 33.63 19.29
CA LEU A 8 9.04 32.96 20.03
C LEU A 8 8.60 32.28 21.34
N GLY A 9 7.68 32.87 22.08
CA GLY A 9 7.15 32.27 23.32
C GLY A 9 6.35 30.97 23.10
N SER A 10 5.90 30.68 21.87
CA SER A 10 5.14 29.48 21.57
C SER A 10 5.98 28.19 21.60
N TRP A 11 7.32 28.27 21.67
CA TRP A 11 8.19 27.11 21.79
C TRP A 11 7.96 26.28 23.05
N ALA A 12 7.48 26.88 24.13
CA ALA A 12 7.08 26.15 25.34
C ALA A 12 5.97 25.13 25.05
N LYS A 13 5.02 25.45 24.16
CA LYS A 13 3.95 24.54 23.72
C LYS A 13 4.52 23.38 22.90
N ALA A 14 5.47 23.66 22.02
CA ALA A 14 6.17 22.63 21.25
C ALA A 14 6.90 21.64 22.18
N GLU A 15 7.47 22.12 23.27
CA GLU A 15 8.13 21.28 24.27
C GLU A 15 7.16 20.31 24.94
N VAL A 16 5.96 20.76 25.33
CA VAL A 16 4.91 19.89 25.89
C VAL A 16 4.55 18.78 24.92
N VAL A 17 4.34 19.12 23.64
CA VAL A 17 4.00 18.14 22.59
C VAL A 17 5.15 17.16 22.35
N ALA A 18 6.40 17.65 22.33
CA ALA A 18 7.57 16.78 22.17
C ALA A 18 7.75 15.76 23.30
N LYS A 19 7.30 16.11 24.51
CA LYS A 19 7.32 15.21 25.69
C LYS A 19 6.18 14.17 25.67
N ALA A 20 5.13 14.41 24.88
CA ALA A 20 3.96 13.51 24.83
C ALA A 20 4.22 12.20 24.09
N GLY A 21 5.39 12.00 23.44
CA GLY A 21 5.76 10.77 22.76
C GLY A 21 4.98 10.48 21.47
N VAL A 22 4.24 11.45 20.96
CA VAL A 22 3.48 11.32 19.70
C VAL A 22 4.22 12.04 18.57
N PRO A 23 4.12 11.56 17.31
CA PRO A 23 4.69 12.27 16.18
C PRO A 23 4.22 13.72 16.10
N ALA A 24 5.16 14.64 16.06
CA ALA A 24 4.89 16.07 16.07
C ALA A 24 5.58 16.79 14.91
N ILE A 25 4.83 17.62 14.20
CA ILE A 25 5.34 18.58 13.22
C ILE A 25 5.28 19.95 13.86
N VAL A 26 6.42 20.62 13.98
CA VAL A 26 6.53 21.99 14.48
C VAL A 26 6.79 22.90 13.29
N PHE A 27 5.77 23.65 12.91
CA PHE A 27 5.90 24.66 11.86
C PHE A 27 6.28 26.01 12.45
N ALA A 28 7.45 26.48 12.09
CA ALA A 28 8.03 27.72 12.57
C ALA A 28 8.20 28.69 11.38
N PRO A 29 7.23 29.58 11.11
CA PRO A 29 7.39 30.64 10.10
C PRO A 29 8.60 31.52 10.38
N VAL A 30 9.11 32.16 9.34
CA VAL A 30 10.26 33.09 9.47
C VAL A 30 10.01 34.12 10.57
N GLY A 31 11.02 34.35 11.42
CA GLY A 31 10.93 35.25 12.59
C GLY A 31 10.46 34.59 13.87
N THR A 32 9.98 33.33 13.82
CA THR A 32 9.56 32.58 15.02
C THR A 32 10.55 31.49 15.43
N ALA A 33 11.62 31.29 14.67
CA ALA A 33 12.64 30.29 14.92
C ALA A 33 14.03 30.86 14.78
N PHE A 34 14.88 30.53 15.75
CA PHE A 34 16.33 30.73 15.68
C PHE A 34 17.04 29.39 15.69
N THR A 35 18.27 29.37 15.22
CA THR A 35 19.11 28.16 15.11
C THR A 35 19.12 27.31 16.40
N ARG A 36 19.16 27.94 17.55
CA ARG A 36 19.15 27.25 18.84
C ARG A 36 17.89 26.41 19.05
N GLN A 37 16.70 27.00 18.82
CA GLN A 37 15.41 26.32 18.99
C GLN A 37 15.26 25.18 17.97
N VAL A 38 15.56 25.45 16.71
CA VAL A 38 15.50 24.44 15.65
C VAL A 38 16.40 23.25 15.98
N ASN A 39 17.67 23.50 16.37
CA ASN A 39 18.61 22.43 16.72
C ASN A 39 18.18 21.64 17.96
N LEU A 40 17.58 22.29 18.94
CA LEU A 40 17.11 21.63 20.16
C LEU A 40 15.94 20.66 19.85
N PHE A 41 15.01 21.07 19.03
CA PHE A 41 13.79 20.29 18.74
C PHE A 41 13.99 19.26 17.63
N SER A 42 14.78 19.56 16.60
CA SER A 42 15.04 18.62 15.50
C SER A 42 15.80 17.35 15.94
N ARG A 43 16.43 17.37 17.10
CA ARG A 43 17.13 16.22 17.69
C ARG A 43 16.22 15.33 18.55
N LYS A 44 14.97 15.74 18.81
CA LYS A 44 14.04 14.96 19.62
C LYS A 44 13.38 13.88 18.76
N PRO A 45 13.38 12.62 19.19
CA PRO A 45 12.69 11.55 18.46
C PRO A 45 11.22 11.88 18.23
N GLY A 46 10.73 11.63 17.04
CA GLY A 46 9.33 11.88 16.67
C GLY A 46 8.96 13.34 16.43
N VAL A 47 9.92 14.26 16.51
CA VAL A 47 9.68 15.70 16.24
C VAL A 47 10.33 16.10 14.92
N HIS A 48 9.53 16.67 14.02
CA HIS A 48 10.00 17.26 12.77
C HIS A 48 9.76 18.77 12.78
N VAL A 49 10.84 19.55 12.68
CA VAL A 49 10.76 21.02 12.66
C VAL A 49 10.87 21.51 11.23
N ILE A 50 9.89 22.31 10.82
CA ILE A 50 9.85 22.96 9.51
C ILE A 50 9.98 24.47 9.76
N SER A 51 11.11 25.04 9.35
CA SER A 51 11.32 26.50 9.36
C SER A 51 11.22 26.99 7.91
N SER A 52 10.05 27.51 7.55
CA SER A 52 9.73 27.92 6.17
C SER A 52 8.64 28.98 6.15
N LEU A 53 8.55 29.71 5.05
CA LEU A 53 7.39 30.56 4.71
C LEU A 53 6.28 29.76 4.01
N GLU A 54 6.60 28.57 3.51
CA GLU A 54 5.70 27.78 2.68
C GLU A 54 4.97 26.70 3.48
N THR A 55 3.65 26.75 3.48
CA THR A 55 2.81 25.70 4.09
C THR A 55 2.89 24.36 3.35
N LYS A 56 3.32 24.36 2.07
CA LYS A 56 3.47 23.15 1.26
C LYS A 56 4.41 22.11 1.91
N ALA A 57 5.45 22.57 2.61
CA ALA A 57 6.34 21.70 3.36
C ALA A 57 5.61 20.99 4.53
N VAL A 58 4.62 21.64 5.14
CA VAL A 58 3.75 21.05 6.18
C VAL A 58 2.85 19.97 5.58
N GLU A 59 2.26 20.24 4.42
CA GLU A 59 1.43 19.25 3.70
C GLU A 59 2.23 17.98 3.38
N GLN A 60 3.44 18.13 2.87
CA GLN A 60 4.34 16.99 2.61
C GLN A 60 4.65 16.20 3.88
N ALA A 61 4.97 16.87 4.98
CA ALA A 61 5.24 16.22 6.25
C ALA A 61 4.01 15.47 6.79
N LEU A 62 2.81 16.02 6.64
CA LEU A 62 1.56 15.37 7.02
C LEU A 62 1.29 14.12 6.15
N ARG A 63 1.55 14.19 4.83
CA ARG A 63 1.47 13.02 3.95
C ARG A 63 2.44 11.91 4.38
N MET A 64 3.67 12.24 4.73
CA MET A 64 4.65 11.27 5.23
C MET A 64 4.19 10.58 6.53
N VAL A 65 3.64 11.35 7.48
CA VAL A 65 3.09 10.79 8.72
C VAL A 65 1.89 9.88 8.42
N ARG A 66 1.02 10.30 7.50
CA ARG A 66 -0.12 9.50 7.04
C ARG A 66 0.35 8.21 6.39
N ALA A 67 1.33 8.27 5.48
CA ALA A 67 1.89 7.09 4.81
C ALA A 67 2.46 6.09 5.83
N LYS A 68 3.23 6.57 6.81
CA LYS A 68 3.74 5.71 7.90
C LYS A 68 2.60 5.02 8.67
N LYS A 69 1.52 5.74 8.97
CA LYS A 69 0.34 5.16 9.64
C LYS A 69 -0.34 4.10 8.75
N GLN A 70 -0.52 4.38 7.47
CA GLN A 70 -1.10 3.45 6.52
C GLN A 70 -0.27 2.17 6.39
N PHE A 71 1.07 2.27 6.37
CA PHE A 71 1.94 1.11 6.43
C PHE A 71 1.71 0.26 7.68
N ALA A 72 1.61 0.87 8.85
CA ALA A 72 1.38 0.15 10.12
C ALA A 72 -0.01 -0.52 10.18
N GLU A 73 -0.99 0.02 9.45
CA GLU A 73 -2.34 -0.53 9.32
C GLU A 73 -2.46 -1.56 8.18
N THR A 74 -1.43 -1.71 7.35
CA THR A 74 -1.43 -2.61 6.20
C THR A 74 -1.08 -4.03 6.61
N ARG A 75 -1.86 -4.99 6.09
CA ARG A 75 -1.55 -6.41 6.05
C ARG A 75 -1.35 -6.81 4.58
N LEU A 76 -0.08 -7.03 4.22
CA LEU A 76 0.30 -7.49 2.89
C LEU A 76 0.21 -9.01 2.81
N LEU A 77 -0.66 -9.50 1.95
CA LEU A 77 -0.77 -10.92 1.63
C LEU A 77 0.29 -11.31 0.59
N VAL A 78 1.08 -12.32 0.91
CA VAL A 78 2.10 -12.90 0.00
C VAL A 78 1.69 -14.34 -0.31
N VAL A 79 1.35 -14.59 -1.56
CA VAL A 79 0.97 -15.93 -2.03
C VAL A 79 2.18 -16.58 -2.68
N GLN A 80 2.90 -17.42 -1.92
CA GLN A 80 4.17 -18.02 -2.36
C GLN A 80 4.52 -19.27 -1.55
N GLY A 81 5.17 -20.24 -2.21
CA GLY A 81 5.70 -21.42 -1.52
C GLY A 81 4.61 -22.29 -0.89
N ASP A 82 4.91 -22.88 0.26
CA ASP A 82 4.10 -23.89 0.95
C ASP A 82 3.80 -23.54 2.41
N LYS A 83 4.34 -22.45 2.93
CA LYS A 83 4.23 -22.07 4.34
C LYS A 83 3.14 -21.04 4.59
N ARG A 84 2.53 -21.15 5.79
CA ARG A 84 1.60 -20.16 6.32
C ARG A 84 2.20 -19.54 7.57
N GLU A 85 2.54 -18.25 7.46
CA GLU A 85 3.18 -17.50 8.55
C GLU A 85 2.80 -16.01 8.48
N GLU A 86 3.01 -15.31 9.58
CA GLU A 86 2.88 -13.86 9.62
C GLU A 86 4.08 -13.24 10.33
N THR A 87 4.64 -12.23 9.73
CA THR A 87 5.75 -11.44 10.28
C THR A 87 5.39 -9.96 10.27
N VAL A 88 6.09 -9.16 11.06
CA VAL A 88 5.90 -7.70 11.09
C VAL A 88 7.20 -7.05 10.62
N MET A 89 7.11 -6.12 9.68
CA MET A 89 8.25 -5.31 9.28
C MET A 89 8.59 -4.28 10.35
N GLU A 90 9.73 -4.43 11.01
CA GLU A 90 10.14 -3.68 12.21
C GLU A 90 9.97 -2.17 12.08
N HIS A 91 10.43 -1.57 10.96
CA HIS A 91 10.43 -0.10 10.80
C HIS A 91 9.10 0.48 10.30
N LEU A 92 8.28 -0.31 9.63
CA LEU A 92 7.02 0.15 9.02
C LEU A 92 5.79 -0.30 9.82
N GLY A 93 5.91 -1.38 10.59
CA GLY A 93 4.79 -1.98 11.32
C GLY A 93 3.85 -2.78 10.42
N THR A 94 4.14 -2.89 9.13
CA THR A 94 3.33 -3.64 8.16
C THR A 94 3.37 -5.13 8.49
N LYS A 95 2.20 -5.75 8.58
CA LYS A 95 2.07 -7.20 8.71
C LYS A 95 2.24 -7.84 7.34
N VAL A 96 3.13 -8.83 7.25
CA VAL A 96 3.37 -9.63 6.04
C VAL A 96 2.83 -11.02 6.29
N ARG A 97 1.67 -11.33 5.72
CA ARG A 97 0.97 -12.61 5.81
C ARG A 97 1.35 -13.47 4.62
N ARG A 98 2.08 -14.56 4.84
CA ARG A 98 2.43 -15.55 3.81
C ARG A 98 1.46 -16.71 3.83
N ILE A 99 1.02 -17.15 2.67
CA ILE A 99 0.18 -18.33 2.49
C ILE A 99 0.70 -19.19 1.34
N PRO A 100 0.42 -20.51 1.37
CA PRO A 100 0.79 -21.40 0.28
C PRO A 100 0.22 -20.96 -1.05
N ARG A 101 1.00 -21.11 -2.12
CA ARG A 101 0.57 -20.84 -3.50
C ARG A 101 -0.67 -21.65 -3.88
N ASP A 102 -0.73 -22.89 -3.41
CA ASP A 102 -1.85 -23.79 -3.70
C ASP A 102 -3.19 -23.28 -3.15
N THR A 103 -3.18 -22.45 -2.10
CA THR A 103 -4.40 -21.81 -1.58
C THR A 103 -5.09 -20.96 -2.64
N TYR A 104 -4.32 -20.19 -3.41
CA TYR A 104 -4.88 -19.38 -4.51
C TYR A 104 -5.39 -20.27 -5.63
N HIS A 105 -4.63 -21.30 -6.00
CA HIS A 105 -4.98 -22.26 -7.04
C HIS A 105 -6.30 -22.97 -6.74
N GLU A 106 -6.41 -23.59 -5.56
CA GLU A 106 -7.63 -24.28 -5.14
C GLU A 106 -8.85 -23.37 -5.14
N LEU A 107 -8.65 -22.13 -4.67
CA LEU A 107 -9.72 -21.14 -4.67
C LEU A 107 -10.12 -20.75 -6.09
N PHE A 108 -9.16 -20.55 -7.00
CA PHE A 108 -9.43 -20.25 -8.39
C PHE A 108 -10.19 -21.38 -9.09
N GLN A 109 -9.84 -22.65 -8.84
CA GLN A 109 -10.55 -23.79 -9.42
C GLN A 109 -12.00 -23.87 -8.94
N LYS A 110 -12.24 -23.57 -7.67
CA LYS A 110 -13.59 -23.57 -7.08
C LYS A 110 -14.40 -22.33 -7.43
N MET A 111 -13.77 -21.25 -7.90
CA MET A 111 -14.42 -20.01 -8.25
C MET A 111 -15.22 -20.17 -9.54
N PRO A 112 -16.55 -20.03 -9.51
CA PRO A 112 -17.37 -20.07 -10.72
C PRO A 112 -17.11 -18.86 -11.61
N GLU A 113 -17.57 -18.91 -12.85
CA GLU A 113 -17.67 -17.74 -13.71
C GLU A 113 -18.84 -16.87 -13.22
N THR A 114 -18.52 -15.92 -12.33
CA THR A 114 -19.52 -15.03 -11.74
C THR A 114 -19.97 -13.95 -12.74
N GLU A 115 -21.13 -13.36 -12.50
CA GLU A 115 -21.60 -12.19 -13.27
C GLU A 115 -20.56 -11.05 -13.23
N GLU A 116 -19.97 -10.80 -12.05
CA GLU A 116 -18.88 -9.82 -11.90
C GLU A 116 -17.72 -10.12 -12.86
N ALA A 117 -17.28 -11.38 -12.99
CA ALA A 117 -16.21 -11.74 -13.90
C ALA A 117 -16.60 -11.52 -15.38
N HIS A 118 -17.83 -11.84 -15.76
CA HIS A 118 -18.33 -11.59 -17.10
C HIS A 118 -18.42 -10.11 -17.44
N GLU A 119 -18.89 -9.28 -16.52
CA GLU A 119 -18.98 -7.83 -16.72
C GLU A 119 -17.59 -7.19 -16.84
N ILE A 120 -16.63 -7.57 -15.99
CA ILE A 120 -15.24 -7.13 -16.08
C ILE A 120 -14.64 -7.52 -17.44
N ALA A 121 -14.77 -8.78 -17.85
CA ALA A 121 -14.25 -9.25 -19.11
C ALA A 121 -14.86 -8.49 -20.31
N LYS A 122 -16.17 -8.25 -20.28
CA LYS A 122 -16.90 -7.47 -21.29
C LYS A 122 -16.41 -6.02 -21.35
N SER A 123 -16.23 -5.38 -20.18
CA SER A 123 -15.73 -4.00 -20.08
C SER A 123 -14.32 -3.86 -20.64
N MET A 124 -13.41 -4.77 -20.26
CA MET A 124 -12.03 -4.79 -20.74
C MET A 124 -11.96 -4.97 -22.26
N ARG A 125 -12.72 -5.90 -22.81
CA ARG A 125 -12.77 -6.13 -24.27
C ARG A 125 -13.37 -4.94 -25.02
N LYS A 126 -14.39 -4.29 -24.46
CA LYS A 126 -15.00 -3.09 -25.05
C LYS A 126 -14.07 -1.89 -25.04
N GLY A 127 -13.23 -1.74 -23.99
CA GLY A 127 -12.27 -0.64 -23.86
C GLY A 127 -10.98 -0.85 -24.63
N ALA A 128 -10.68 -2.07 -25.09
CA ALA A 128 -9.48 -2.37 -25.84
C ALA A 128 -9.53 -1.76 -27.26
N LYS A 129 -8.42 -1.12 -27.67
CA LYS A 129 -8.27 -0.60 -29.02
C LYS A 129 -8.24 -1.75 -30.04
N ASP A 130 -7.48 -2.79 -29.73
CA ASP A 130 -7.32 -3.99 -30.54
C ASP A 130 -7.23 -5.23 -29.62
N ILE A 131 -7.72 -6.37 -30.12
CA ILE A 131 -7.63 -7.66 -29.44
C ILE A 131 -7.03 -8.65 -30.43
N ILE A 132 -5.75 -8.97 -30.26
CA ILE A 132 -4.98 -9.74 -31.24
C ILE A 132 -4.99 -11.23 -30.91
N GLU A 133 -4.58 -11.61 -29.69
CA GLU A 133 -4.39 -13.01 -29.31
C GLU A 133 -5.46 -13.56 -28.35
N PRO A 134 -5.84 -12.85 -27.24
CA PRO A 134 -6.65 -13.48 -26.21
C PRO A 134 -8.06 -13.77 -26.68
N SER A 135 -8.48 -15.02 -26.46
CA SER A 135 -9.84 -15.45 -26.67
C SER A 135 -10.82 -14.77 -25.69
N LYS A 136 -12.12 -14.93 -25.91
CA LYS A 136 -13.12 -14.47 -24.95
C LYS A 136 -12.96 -15.18 -23.60
N GLN A 137 -12.67 -16.50 -23.64
CA GLN A 137 -12.49 -17.30 -22.43
C GLN A 137 -11.24 -16.90 -21.63
N ASP A 138 -10.14 -16.54 -22.29
CA ASP A 138 -8.92 -16.06 -21.62
C ASP A 138 -9.23 -14.77 -20.84
N THR A 139 -10.00 -13.86 -21.43
CA THR A 139 -10.41 -12.62 -20.77
C THR A 139 -11.32 -12.89 -19.55
N ILE A 140 -12.24 -13.88 -19.68
CA ILE A 140 -13.08 -14.30 -18.54
C ILE A 140 -12.22 -14.94 -17.44
N ASN A 141 -11.27 -15.80 -17.77
CA ASN A 141 -10.36 -16.41 -16.82
C ASN A 141 -9.49 -15.37 -16.09
N ALA A 142 -9.03 -14.35 -16.83
CA ALA A 142 -8.29 -13.23 -16.24
C ALA A 142 -9.17 -12.42 -15.25
N ALA A 143 -10.44 -12.20 -15.58
CA ALA A 143 -11.40 -11.56 -14.67
C ALA A 143 -11.72 -12.44 -13.44
N ARG A 144 -11.81 -13.76 -13.62
CA ARG A 144 -11.94 -14.71 -12.49
C ARG A 144 -10.74 -14.65 -11.56
N SER A 145 -9.52 -14.43 -12.08
CA SER A 145 -8.32 -14.22 -11.24
C SER A 145 -8.50 -13.00 -10.32
N PHE A 146 -9.09 -11.91 -10.80
CA PHE A 146 -9.41 -10.75 -9.96
C PHE A 146 -10.42 -11.09 -8.87
N VAL A 147 -11.53 -11.74 -9.22
CA VAL A 147 -12.57 -12.15 -8.25
C VAL A 147 -11.98 -13.09 -7.19
N THR A 148 -11.12 -14.01 -7.61
CA THR A 148 -10.41 -14.94 -6.71
C THR A 148 -9.50 -14.19 -5.74
N ALA A 149 -8.68 -13.28 -6.23
CA ALA A 149 -7.78 -12.48 -5.40
C ALA A 149 -8.56 -11.59 -4.41
N LYS A 150 -9.67 -11.00 -4.86
CA LYS A 150 -10.58 -10.21 -4.01
C LYS A 150 -11.17 -11.04 -2.87
N HIS A 151 -11.59 -12.26 -3.18
CA HIS A 151 -12.10 -13.20 -2.17
C HIS A 151 -11.01 -13.62 -1.19
N LEU A 152 -9.81 -13.90 -1.70
CA LEU A 152 -8.66 -14.29 -0.89
C LEU A 152 -8.22 -13.18 0.08
N LEU A 153 -8.16 -11.92 -0.40
CA LEU A 153 -7.89 -10.76 0.46
C LEU A 153 -8.86 -10.65 1.62
N LYS A 154 -10.16 -10.88 1.34
CA LYS A 154 -11.20 -10.87 2.37
C LYS A 154 -11.02 -12.02 3.38
N MET A 155 -10.73 -13.24 2.91
CA MET A 155 -10.50 -14.41 3.76
C MET A 155 -9.30 -14.24 4.69
N GLU A 156 -8.21 -13.65 4.19
CA GLU A 156 -6.98 -13.44 4.95
C GLU A 156 -6.93 -12.05 5.65
N GLU A 157 -8.06 -11.31 5.64
CA GLU A 157 -8.18 -9.97 6.26
C GLU A 157 -7.04 -9.03 5.85
N SER A 158 -6.68 -9.04 4.56
CA SER A 158 -5.54 -8.31 4.01
C SER A 158 -6.01 -7.20 3.06
N ASN A 159 -5.24 -6.13 2.96
CA ASN A 159 -5.57 -4.94 2.16
C ASN A 159 -4.53 -4.60 1.08
N ALA A 160 -3.54 -5.48 0.91
CA ALA A 160 -2.59 -5.46 -0.18
C ALA A 160 -2.16 -6.90 -0.49
N ILE A 161 -1.70 -7.20 -1.70
CA ILE A 161 -1.36 -8.55 -2.14
C ILE A 161 -0.14 -8.54 -3.06
N THR A 162 0.66 -9.60 -3.01
CA THR A 162 1.62 -9.97 -4.05
C THR A 162 1.60 -11.48 -4.24
N THR A 163 1.77 -11.94 -5.47
CA THR A 163 1.66 -13.36 -5.81
C THR A 163 2.86 -13.83 -6.62
N ASP A 164 3.29 -15.07 -6.41
CA ASP A 164 4.23 -15.80 -7.27
C ASP A 164 3.53 -16.18 -8.59
N CYS A 165 3.25 -15.17 -9.42
CA CYS A 165 2.46 -15.34 -10.63
C CYS A 165 3.21 -16.15 -11.70
N LEU A 166 4.53 -16.01 -11.80
CA LEU A 166 5.33 -16.80 -12.72
C LEU A 166 5.30 -18.28 -12.34
N GLY A 167 5.48 -18.60 -11.06
CA GLY A 167 5.35 -19.96 -10.56
C GLY A 167 3.96 -20.57 -10.82
N MET A 168 2.88 -19.77 -10.66
CA MET A 168 1.51 -20.20 -10.94
C MET A 168 1.29 -20.55 -12.42
N VAL A 169 1.82 -19.75 -13.35
CA VAL A 169 1.64 -19.94 -14.79
C VAL A 169 2.53 -21.08 -15.31
N THR A 170 3.80 -21.14 -14.90
CA THR A 170 4.75 -22.17 -15.35
C THR A 170 4.35 -23.57 -14.91
N THR A 171 3.67 -23.71 -13.79
CA THR A 171 3.12 -24.98 -13.31
C THR A 171 1.74 -25.30 -13.88
N GLN A 172 1.21 -24.44 -14.78
CA GLN A 172 -0.12 -24.56 -15.39
C GLN A 172 -1.28 -24.68 -14.39
N VAL A 173 -1.07 -24.18 -13.20
CA VAL A 173 -2.01 -24.25 -12.08
C VAL A 173 -3.13 -23.23 -12.26
N VAL A 174 -2.81 -22.10 -12.89
CA VAL A 174 -3.77 -21.06 -13.27
C VAL A 174 -3.67 -20.85 -14.78
N PRO A 175 -4.79 -20.80 -15.51
CA PRO A 175 -4.76 -20.70 -16.99
C PRO A 175 -4.27 -19.35 -17.49
N THR A 176 -4.30 -18.31 -16.66
CA THR A 176 -3.86 -16.95 -17.00
C THR A 176 -3.08 -16.32 -15.86
N PRO A 177 -2.06 -15.51 -16.14
CA PRO A 177 -1.39 -14.72 -15.10
C PRO A 177 -2.36 -13.69 -14.51
N PRO A 178 -2.21 -13.30 -13.22
CA PRO A 178 -3.11 -12.37 -12.54
C PRO A 178 -2.87 -10.89 -12.91
N CYS A 179 -2.34 -10.59 -14.10
CA CYS A 179 -2.00 -9.23 -14.52
C CYS A 179 -3.23 -8.31 -14.63
N MET A 180 -4.39 -8.84 -15.08
CA MET A 180 -5.64 -8.08 -15.05
C MET A 180 -6.07 -7.77 -13.62
N ALA A 181 -5.90 -8.72 -12.69
CA ALA A 181 -6.17 -8.48 -11.28
C ALA A 181 -5.28 -7.36 -10.72
N ALA A 182 -3.99 -7.39 -11.05
CA ALA A 182 -3.06 -6.34 -10.64
C ALA A 182 -3.50 -4.95 -11.12
N THR A 183 -3.88 -4.82 -12.40
CA THR A 183 -4.39 -3.56 -12.96
C THR A 183 -5.64 -3.07 -12.22
N LEU A 184 -6.65 -3.92 -12.07
CA LEU A 184 -7.93 -3.55 -11.46
C LEU A 184 -7.77 -3.19 -9.98
N PHE A 185 -6.90 -3.87 -9.24
CA PHE A 185 -6.62 -3.53 -7.85
C PHE A 185 -5.89 -2.19 -7.72
N GLN A 186 -4.89 -1.94 -8.55
CA GLN A 186 -4.17 -0.66 -8.55
C GLN A 186 -5.11 0.51 -8.90
N ASP A 187 -5.97 0.36 -9.89
CA ASP A 187 -7.00 1.35 -10.23
C ASP A 187 -7.99 1.57 -9.08
N GLY A 188 -8.27 0.54 -8.30
CA GLY A 188 -9.10 0.58 -7.10
C GLY A 188 -8.37 1.03 -5.82
N GLY A 189 -7.09 1.43 -5.90
CA GLY A 189 -6.30 1.88 -4.74
C GLY A 189 -5.80 0.76 -3.82
N VAL A 190 -5.88 -0.49 -4.25
CA VAL A 190 -5.34 -1.65 -3.54
C VAL A 190 -4.03 -2.07 -4.20
N THR A 191 -2.94 -2.12 -3.45
CA THR A 191 -1.65 -2.52 -4.00
C THR A 191 -1.64 -4.00 -4.36
N TYR A 192 -1.30 -4.27 -5.62
CA TYR A 192 -0.99 -5.61 -6.12
C TYR A 192 0.45 -5.65 -6.64
N GLY A 193 1.33 -6.35 -5.92
CA GLY A 193 2.72 -6.59 -6.34
C GLY A 193 2.86 -7.81 -7.25
N CYS A 194 3.90 -7.84 -8.07
CA CYS A 194 4.24 -8.95 -8.96
C CYS A 194 5.28 -9.88 -8.31
N GLU A 195 5.34 -11.14 -8.72
CA GLU A 195 6.40 -12.12 -8.42
C GLU A 195 6.66 -12.37 -6.92
N ALA A 196 5.64 -12.18 -6.07
CA ALA A 196 5.78 -12.26 -4.62
C ALA A 196 6.87 -11.33 -4.04
N ASP A 197 7.22 -10.28 -4.82
CA ASP A 197 8.19 -9.28 -4.40
C ASP A 197 7.58 -8.36 -3.33
N VAL A 198 7.96 -8.60 -2.08
CA VAL A 198 7.51 -7.81 -0.93
C VAL A 198 8.03 -6.38 -1.01
N PHE A 199 9.28 -6.18 -1.38
CA PHE A 199 9.88 -4.84 -1.44
C PHE A 199 9.32 -4.02 -2.61
N GLY A 200 9.09 -4.65 -3.76
CA GLY A 200 8.39 -4.02 -4.88
C GLY A 200 6.97 -3.60 -4.50
N ALA A 201 6.19 -4.47 -3.84
CA ALA A 201 4.86 -4.14 -3.34
C ALA A 201 4.89 -2.97 -2.34
N MET A 202 5.86 -2.96 -1.40
CA MET A 202 6.04 -1.85 -0.45
C MET A 202 6.39 -0.53 -1.15
N SER A 203 7.20 -0.58 -2.21
CA SER A 203 7.54 0.60 -3.01
C SER A 203 6.32 1.17 -3.75
N LEU A 204 5.46 0.31 -4.30
CA LEU A 204 4.18 0.71 -4.89
C LEU A 204 3.26 1.35 -3.85
N MET A 205 3.15 0.74 -2.65
CA MET A 205 2.39 1.32 -1.53
C MET A 205 2.91 2.71 -1.15
N LEU A 206 4.24 2.86 -1.02
CA LEU A 206 4.83 4.13 -0.66
C LEU A 206 4.44 5.22 -1.66
N THR A 207 4.54 4.91 -2.95
CA THR A 207 4.13 5.82 -4.03
C THR A 207 2.65 6.19 -3.91
N SER A 208 1.79 5.20 -3.72
CA SER A 208 0.34 5.40 -3.59
C SER A 208 -0.06 6.19 -2.33
N TYR A 209 0.67 6.03 -1.23
CA TYR A 209 0.35 6.72 0.03
C TYR A 209 0.88 8.16 0.09
N LEU A 210 1.89 8.51 -0.74
CA LEU A 210 2.47 9.85 -0.80
C LEU A 210 1.79 10.76 -1.85
N LEU A 211 1.16 10.19 -2.86
CA LEU A 211 0.43 10.93 -3.89
C LEU A 211 -0.99 11.28 -3.44
#